data_af61800d151198925f37e21e0812dd63
#
_entry.id   af61800d151198925f37e21e0812dd63
#
_cell.length_a   1.000
_cell.length_b   1.000
_cell.length_c   1.000
_cell.angle_alpha   90.00
_cell.angle_beta   90.00
_cell.angle_gamma   90.00
#
_symmetry.space_group_name_H-M   'P 1'
#
loop_
_entity.id
_entity.type
_entity.pdbx_description
1 polymer ?
#
loop_
_entity_poly.entity_id
_entity_poly.type
_entity_poly.pdbx_seq_one_letter_code
_entity_poly.pdbx_strand_id
1 'polypeptide(L)'
;VGSEMCIRDRYKSVFGIFRSRSVWLITNLFATILASTVVKEFQDIIAEISVLAVLMPIVASMGGTTGNQTLAVVVRALATKELTSRNTLRMIGKEFMVGVVNGFLFACLIGLITWFMFPARHELSTIIAIAMLCNLSLASLAGILIPLTLNRFKVDPAISSGVFLIAMTDSGGYFIFLGLARLILF
;
A
#
# COMPACT_ATOMS: atom_id res chain seq x y z
N VAL A 1 8.98 1.28 -13.23
CA VAL A 1 10.08 1.19 -12.23
C VAL A 1 11.06 0.09 -12.62
N GLY A 2 10.59 -1.09 -13.05
CA GLY A 2 11.48 -2.17 -13.47
C GLY A 2 12.19 -1.96 -14.81
N SER A 3 11.58 -1.28 -15.77
CA SER A 3 12.09 -1.20 -17.15
C SER A 3 13.32 -0.33 -17.29
N GLU A 4 13.39 0.82 -16.66
CA GLU A 4 14.53 1.73 -16.77
C GLU A 4 15.78 1.21 -16.06
N MET A 5 15.61 0.62 -14.88
CA MET A 5 16.69 -0.09 -14.19
C MET A 5 17.20 -1.27 -15.02
N CYS A 6 16.31 -2.04 -15.66
CA CYS A 6 16.69 -3.15 -16.53
C CYS A 6 17.46 -2.71 -17.78
N ILE A 7 17.10 -1.60 -18.41
CA ILE A 7 17.81 -1.08 -19.59
C ILE A 7 19.21 -0.60 -19.22
N ARG A 8 19.34 0.13 -18.11
CA ARG A 8 20.62 0.64 -17.62
C ARG A 8 21.54 -0.44 -17.08
N ASP A 9 20.99 -1.52 -16.54
CA ASP A 9 21.75 -2.63 -15.96
C ASP A 9 22.26 -3.64 -16.99
N ARG A 10 21.73 -3.64 -18.20
CA ARG A 10 22.12 -4.61 -19.25
C ARG A 10 23.62 -4.59 -19.61
N TYR A 11 24.30 -3.47 -19.43
CA TYR A 11 25.72 -3.29 -19.75
C TYR A 11 26.63 -3.09 -18.53
N LYS A 12 26.10 -3.24 -17.32
CA LYS A 12 26.88 -3.09 -16.08
C LYS A 12 27.45 -4.43 -15.61
N SER A 13 28.58 -4.36 -14.89
CA SER A 13 29.12 -5.53 -14.17
C SER A 13 28.16 -6.02 -13.11
N VAL A 14 28.21 -7.32 -12.78
CA VAL A 14 27.38 -7.93 -11.71
C VAL A 14 27.50 -7.17 -10.39
N PHE A 15 28.70 -6.74 -10.03
CA PHE A 15 28.95 -5.97 -8.81
C PHE A 15 28.29 -4.57 -8.85
N GLY A 16 28.28 -3.91 -10.00
CA GLY A 16 27.58 -2.64 -10.20
C GLY A 16 26.08 -2.75 -10.06
N ILE A 17 25.50 -3.82 -10.58
CA ILE A 17 24.07 -4.14 -10.46
C ILE A 17 23.72 -4.44 -9.01
N PHE A 18 24.52 -5.30 -8.34
CA PHE A 18 24.36 -5.65 -6.93
C PHE A 18 24.32 -4.40 -6.05
N ARG A 19 25.31 -3.52 -6.15
CA ARG A 19 25.41 -2.31 -5.35
C ARG A 19 24.18 -1.39 -5.54
N SER A 20 23.74 -1.21 -6.80
CA SER A 20 22.58 -0.39 -7.12
C SER A 20 21.29 -0.95 -6.51
N ARG A 21 21.10 -2.27 -6.59
CA ARG A 21 19.88 -2.93 -6.07
C ARG A 21 19.89 -3.07 -4.54
N SER A 22 21.06 -3.30 -3.95
CA SER A 22 21.18 -3.46 -2.50
C SER A 22 20.73 -2.25 -1.72
N VAL A 23 20.97 -1.03 -2.23
CA VAL A 23 20.49 0.20 -1.58
C VAL A 23 18.96 0.19 -1.47
N TRP A 24 18.26 -0.18 -2.54
CA TRP A 24 16.80 -0.26 -2.54
C TRP A 24 16.25 -1.38 -1.68
N LEU A 25 16.92 -2.52 -1.68
CA LEU A 25 16.55 -3.65 -0.81
C LEU A 25 16.71 -3.31 0.66
N ILE A 26 17.79 -2.61 1.03
CA ILE A 26 18.02 -2.14 2.40
C ILE A 26 16.93 -1.14 2.81
N THR A 27 16.60 -0.18 1.95
CA THR A 27 15.54 0.79 2.23
C THR A 27 14.19 0.08 2.41
N ASN A 28 13.89 -0.92 1.57
CA ASN A 28 12.67 -1.72 1.72
C ASN A 28 12.68 -2.57 2.99
N LEU A 29 13.84 -3.07 3.41
CA LEU A 29 13.99 -3.79 4.68
C LEU A 29 13.63 -2.89 5.87
N PHE A 30 14.09 -1.64 5.89
CA PHE A 30 13.70 -0.68 6.93
C PHE A 30 12.19 -0.41 6.93
N ALA A 31 11.58 -0.28 5.75
CA ALA A 31 10.13 -0.12 5.60
C ALA A 31 9.36 -1.32 6.19
N THR A 32 9.84 -2.54 5.92
CA THR A 32 9.24 -3.78 6.43
C THR A 32 9.41 -3.90 7.95
N ILE A 33 10.57 -3.50 8.50
CA ILE A 33 10.80 -3.44 9.95
C ILE A 33 9.81 -2.47 10.61
N LEU A 34 9.55 -1.31 9.98
CA LEU A 34 8.56 -0.35 10.48
C LEU A 34 7.17 -0.98 10.55
N ALA A 35 6.73 -1.66 9.47
CA ALA A 35 5.46 -2.38 9.45
C ALA A 35 5.40 -3.48 10.53
N SER A 36 6.50 -4.21 10.75
CA SER A 36 6.60 -5.23 11.80
C SER A 36 6.50 -4.62 13.21
N THR A 37 7.00 -3.40 13.40
CA THR A 37 6.86 -2.70 14.69
C THR A 37 5.40 -2.37 14.97
N VAL A 38 4.63 -1.96 13.94
CA VAL A 38 3.19 -1.75 14.09
C VAL A 38 2.50 -3.06 14.52
N VAL A 39 2.81 -4.18 13.87
CA VAL A 39 2.24 -5.48 14.23
C VAL A 39 2.58 -5.88 15.67
N LYS A 40 3.81 -5.58 16.11
CA LYS A 40 4.25 -5.87 17.48
C LYS A 40 3.40 -5.18 18.55
N GLU A 41 2.94 -3.96 18.31
CA GLU A 41 2.07 -3.22 19.25
C GLU A 41 0.70 -3.88 19.45
N PHE A 42 0.29 -4.74 18.51
CA PHE A 42 -0.98 -5.48 18.56
C PHE A 42 -0.80 -6.99 18.81
N GLN A 43 0.37 -7.40 19.28
CA GLN A 43 0.72 -8.81 19.46
C GLN A 43 -0.26 -9.53 20.42
N ASP A 44 -0.71 -8.86 21.47
CA ASP A 44 -1.63 -9.43 22.46
C ASP A 44 -2.95 -9.84 21.82
N ILE A 45 -3.52 -8.99 20.95
CA ILE A 45 -4.78 -9.25 20.24
C ILE A 45 -4.61 -10.38 19.23
N ILE A 46 -3.47 -10.41 18.54
CA ILE A 46 -3.16 -11.48 17.57
C ILE A 46 -3.00 -12.83 18.29
N ALA A 47 -2.40 -12.84 19.48
CA ALA A 47 -2.26 -14.05 20.30
C ALA A 47 -3.61 -14.59 20.76
N GLU A 48 -4.56 -13.71 21.09
CA GLU A 48 -5.92 -14.09 21.50
C GLU A 48 -6.78 -14.53 20.32
N ILE A 49 -6.64 -13.85 19.17
CA ILE A 49 -7.41 -14.12 17.96
C ILE A 49 -6.44 -14.36 16.78
N SER A 50 -5.88 -15.57 16.72
CA SER A 50 -4.91 -15.96 15.69
C SER A 50 -5.40 -15.82 14.24
N VAL A 51 -6.72 -15.81 14.02
CA VAL A 51 -7.33 -15.58 12.71
C VAL A 51 -6.96 -14.21 12.14
N LEU A 52 -6.69 -13.20 12.98
CA LEU A 52 -6.24 -11.89 12.52
C LEU A 52 -4.94 -12.00 11.71
N ALA A 53 -4.00 -12.84 12.16
CA ALA A 53 -2.74 -13.07 11.45
C ALA A 53 -2.95 -13.68 10.04
N VAL A 54 -4.00 -14.48 9.86
CA VAL A 54 -4.34 -15.07 8.54
C VAL A 54 -4.90 -14.02 7.59
N LEU A 55 -5.63 -13.04 8.11
CA LEU A 55 -6.27 -12.00 7.32
C LEU A 55 -5.35 -10.79 6.99
N MET A 56 -4.31 -10.56 7.80
CA MET A 56 -3.36 -9.45 7.63
C MET A 56 -2.74 -9.36 6.23
N PRO A 57 -2.21 -10.45 5.64
CA PRO A 57 -1.59 -10.40 4.31
C PRO A 57 -2.56 -9.96 3.21
N ILE A 58 -3.85 -10.26 3.35
CA ILE A 58 -4.87 -9.87 2.37
C ILE A 58 -4.99 -8.34 2.35
N VAL A 59 -5.10 -7.72 3.51
CA VAL A 59 -5.24 -6.26 3.62
C VAL A 59 -3.99 -5.55 3.07
N ALA A 60 -2.79 -5.97 3.46
CA ALA A 60 -1.53 -5.37 3.01
C ALA A 60 -1.35 -5.53 1.49
N SER A 61 -1.50 -6.75 0.97
CA SER A 61 -1.33 -7.05 -0.45
C SER A 61 -2.27 -6.22 -1.34
N MET A 62 -3.53 -6.09 -0.95
CA MET A 62 -4.52 -5.31 -1.71
C MET A 62 -4.21 -3.81 -1.69
N GLY A 63 -3.78 -3.27 -0.54
CA GLY A 63 -3.32 -1.90 -0.43
C GLY A 63 -2.12 -1.62 -1.33
N GLY A 64 -1.08 -2.45 -1.25
CA GLY A 64 0.11 -2.33 -2.08
C GLY A 64 -0.20 -2.41 -3.59
N THR A 65 -1.08 -3.32 -4.00
CA THR A 65 -1.49 -3.47 -5.40
C THR A 65 -2.23 -2.22 -5.91
N THR A 66 -3.22 -1.73 -5.16
CA THR A 66 -4.00 -0.53 -5.51
C THR A 66 -3.11 0.70 -5.59
N GLY A 67 -2.25 0.90 -4.59
CA GLY A 67 -1.32 2.01 -4.58
C GLY A 67 -0.35 1.99 -5.76
N ASN A 68 0.18 0.82 -6.12
CA ASN A 68 1.07 0.67 -7.28
C ASN A 68 0.37 0.95 -8.62
N GLN A 69 -0.91 0.61 -8.77
CA GLN A 69 -1.68 0.95 -9.97
C GLN A 69 -1.82 2.46 -10.11
N THR A 70 -2.22 3.15 -9.05
CA THR A 70 -2.32 4.61 -9.04
C THR A 70 -0.95 5.27 -9.24
N LEU A 71 0.09 4.78 -8.57
CA LEU A 71 1.46 5.25 -8.73
C LEU A 71 1.92 5.21 -10.18
N ALA A 72 1.68 4.09 -10.87
CA ALA A 72 2.07 3.92 -12.27
C ALA A 72 1.42 4.99 -13.18
N VAL A 73 0.15 5.30 -12.96
CA VAL A 73 -0.57 6.35 -13.70
C VAL A 73 0.03 7.72 -13.44
N VAL A 74 0.29 8.06 -12.16
CA VAL A 74 0.81 9.38 -11.77
C VAL A 74 2.25 9.58 -12.26
N VAL A 75 3.13 8.59 -12.09
CA VAL A 75 4.52 8.68 -12.57
C VAL A 75 4.56 8.85 -14.09
N ARG A 76 3.71 8.15 -14.84
CA ARG A 76 3.57 8.34 -16.28
C ARG A 76 3.13 9.75 -16.62
N ALA A 77 2.11 10.27 -15.98
CA ALA A 77 1.59 11.62 -16.21
C ALA A 77 2.61 12.72 -15.86
N LEU A 78 3.48 12.48 -14.86
CA LEU A 78 4.62 13.35 -14.56
C LEU A 78 5.68 13.31 -15.67
N ALA A 79 6.01 12.11 -16.15
CA ALA A 79 7.02 11.93 -17.21
C ALA A 79 6.59 12.56 -18.54
N THR A 80 5.31 12.47 -18.91
CA THR A 80 4.73 13.07 -20.13
C THR A 80 4.41 14.57 -19.97
N LYS A 81 4.65 15.15 -18.78
CA LYS A 81 4.34 16.56 -18.46
C LYS A 81 2.87 16.94 -18.65
N GLU A 82 1.97 15.95 -18.56
CA GLU A 82 0.53 16.18 -18.65
C GLU A 82 -0.04 16.80 -17.36
N LEU A 83 0.68 16.67 -16.23
CA LEU A 83 0.30 17.26 -14.95
C LEU A 83 0.66 18.74 -14.90
N THR A 84 -0.36 19.57 -15.04
CA THR A 84 -0.30 21.00 -14.77
C THR A 84 -0.98 21.31 -13.44
N SER A 85 -0.62 22.43 -12.81
CA SER A 85 -1.19 22.85 -11.51
C SER A 85 -2.73 22.89 -11.50
N ARG A 86 -3.36 23.12 -12.67
CA ARG A 86 -4.84 23.11 -12.81
C ARG A 86 -5.44 21.71 -12.84
N ASN A 87 -4.72 20.71 -13.37
CA ASN A 87 -5.24 19.35 -13.54
C ASN A 87 -4.93 18.43 -12.36
N THR A 88 -3.93 18.76 -11.57
CA THR A 88 -3.46 17.92 -10.45
C THR A 88 -4.57 17.64 -9.43
N LEU A 89 -5.31 18.67 -8.99
CA LEU A 89 -6.42 18.50 -8.04
C LEU A 89 -7.55 17.62 -8.60
N ARG A 90 -7.88 17.79 -9.88
CA ARG A 90 -8.91 16.95 -10.54
C ARG A 90 -8.45 15.49 -10.62
N MET A 91 -7.18 15.26 -10.92
CA MET A 91 -6.61 13.92 -10.96
C MET A 91 -6.60 13.27 -9.58
N ILE A 92 -6.19 14.00 -8.53
CA ILE A 92 -6.25 13.52 -7.14
C ILE A 92 -7.67 13.09 -6.78
N GLY A 93 -8.66 13.95 -7.04
CA GLY A 93 -10.06 13.63 -6.75
C GLY A 93 -10.58 12.41 -7.52
N LYS A 94 -10.21 12.27 -8.81
CA LYS A 94 -10.60 11.13 -9.64
C LYS A 94 -10.00 9.82 -9.13
N GLU A 95 -8.70 9.78 -8.92
CA GLU A 95 -8.00 8.58 -8.45
C GLU A 95 -8.43 8.19 -7.03
N PHE A 96 -8.64 9.17 -6.15
CA PHE A 96 -9.18 8.90 -4.83
C PHE A 96 -10.58 8.28 -4.90
N MET A 97 -11.45 8.81 -5.76
CA MET A 97 -12.79 8.24 -5.96
C MET A 97 -12.72 6.81 -6.50
N VAL A 98 -11.81 6.54 -7.44
CA VAL A 98 -11.55 5.17 -7.94
C VAL A 98 -11.11 4.27 -6.78
N GLY A 99 -10.23 4.75 -5.90
CA GLY A 99 -9.80 4.03 -4.69
C GLY A 99 -10.94 3.71 -3.75
N VAL A 100 -11.85 4.66 -3.51
CA VAL A 100 -13.03 4.47 -2.66
C VAL A 100 -14.01 3.46 -3.29
N VAL A 101 -14.29 3.56 -4.59
CA VAL A 101 -15.19 2.63 -5.29
C VAL A 101 -14.61 1.22 -5.29
N ASN A 102 -13.33 1.06 -5.61
CA ASN A 102 -12.65 -0.23 -5.51
C ASN A 102 -12.63 -0.73 -4.06
N GLY A 103 -12.34 0.16 -3.11
CA GLY A 103 -12.37 -0.15 -1.68
C GLY A 103 -13.73 -0.71 -1.25
N PHE A 104 -14.81 -0.10 -1.67
CA PHE A 104 -16.16 -0.58 -1.38
C PHE A 104 -16.44 -1.95 -2.01
N LEU A 105 -16.10 -2.13 -3.28
CA LEU A 105 -16.27 -3.40 -3.99
C LEU A 105 -15.52 -4.54 -3.28
N PHE A 106 -14.23 -4.32 -2.99
CA PHE A 106 -13.39 -5.34 -2.35
C PHE A 106 -13.73 -5.52 -0.87
N ALA A 107 -14.23 -4.50 -0.17
CA ALA A 107 -14.76 -4.62 1.19
C ALA A 107 -15.98 -5.58 1.22
N CYS A 108 -16.91 -5.42 0.28
CA CYS A 108 -18.06 -6.33 0.15
C CYS A 108 -17.62 -7.77 -0.16
N LEU A 109 -16.69 -7.94 -1.10
CA LEU A 109 -16.19 -9.26 -1.49
C LEU A 109 -15.48 -9.96 -0.33
N ILE A 110 -14.52 -9.30 0.31
CA ILE A 110 -13.76 -9.93 1.40
C ILE A 110 -14.61 -10.11 2.64
N GLY A 111 -15.52 -9.18 2.92
CA GLY A 111 -16.48 -9.30 3.99
C GLY A 111 -17.37 -10.55 3.83
N LEU A 112 -17.89 -10.77 2.62
CA LEU A 112 -18.70 -11.95 2.30
C LEU A 112 -17.87 -13.24 2.41
N ILE A 113 -16.67 -13.28 1.87
CA ILE A 113 -15.77 -14.43 1.96
C ILE A 113 -15.47 -14.77 3.42
N THR A 114 -15.11 -13.76 4.23
CA THR A 114 -14.79 -13.95 5.65
C THR A 114 -16.00 -14.40 6.45
N TRP A 115 -17.18 -13.91 6.11
CA TRP A 115 -18.44 -14.34 6.71
C TRP A 115 -18.67 -15.86 6.59
N PHE A 116 -18.41 -16.41 5.40
CA PHE A 116 -18.53 -17.86 5.16
C PHE A 116 -17.36 -18.65 5.72
N MET A 117 -16.14 -18.10 5.71
CA MET A 117 -14.96 -18.78 6.23
C MET A 117 -14.95 -18.91 7.75
N PHE A 118 -15.51 -17.92 8.46
CA PHE A 118 -15.48 -17.87 9.93
C PHE A 118 -16.88 -17.68 10.53
N PRO A 119 -17.79 -18.67 10.42
CA PRO A 119 -19.17 -18.55 10.85
C PRO A 119 -19.35 -18.36 12.36
N ALA A 120 -18.32 -18.68 13.15
CA ALA A 120 -18.33 -18.49 14.61
C ALA A 120 -18.01 -17.05 15.04
N ARG A 121 -17.48 -16.20 14.15
CA ARG A 121 -17.04 -14.84 14.48
C ARG A 121 -17.34 -13.87 13.34
N HIS A 122 -18.60 -13.51 13.21
CA HIS A 122 -19.06 -12.58 12.15
C HIS A 122 -18.49 -11.17 12.28
N GLU A 123 -18.04 -10.78 13.48
CA GLU A 123 -17.38 -9.48 13.71
C GLU A 123 -16.14 -9.31 12.84
N LEU A 124 -15.39 -10.39 12.57
CA LEU A 124 -14.19 -10.35 11.71
C LEU A 124 -14.52 -9.92 10.28
N SER A 125 -15.69 -10.32 9.76
CA SER A 125 -16.17 -9.92 8.44
C SER A 125 -16.34 -8.39 8.35
N THR A 126 -16.94 -7.78 9.37
CA THR A 126 -17.13 -6.33 9.41
C THR A 126 -15.80 -5.59 9.57
N ILE A 127 -14.92 -6.09 10.43
CA ILE A 127 -13.60 -5.50 10.65
C ILE A 127 -12.78 -5.48 9.37
N ILE A 128 -12.68 -6.62 8.67
CA ILE A 128 -11.86 -6.70 7.45
C ILE A 128 -12.48 -5.90 6.31
N ALA A 129 -13.81 -5.82 6.21
CA ALA A 129 -14.49 -5.03 5.21
C ALA A 129 -14.19 -3.52 5.38
N ILE A 130 -14.32 -3.00 6.59
CA ILE A 130 -14.01 -1.59 6.89
C ILE A 130 -12.51 -1.33 6.70
N ALA A 131 -11.65 -2.23 7.18
CA ALA A 131 -10.21 -2.11 7.00
C ALA A 131 -9.82 -2.08 5.52
N MET A 132 -10.42 -2.91 4.69
CA MET A 132 -10.18 -2.96 3.25
C MET A 132 -10.58 -1.65 2.57
N LEU A 133 -11.77 -1.12 2.88
CA LEU A 133 -12.24 0.17 2.35
C LEU A 133 -11.26 1.30 2.69
N CYS A 134 -10.89 1.40 3.96
CA CYS A 134 -9.95 2.43 4.43
C CYS A 134 -8.56 2.27 3.81
N ASN A 135 -8.05 1.03 3.77
CA ASN A 135 -6.71 0.76 3.25
C ASN A 135 -6.58 1.04 1.74
N LEU A 136 -7.58 0.65 0.93
CA LEU A 136 -7.56 0.93 -0.51
C LEU A 136 -7.68 2.43 -0.80
N SER A 137 -8.50 3.14 -0.02
CA SER A 137 -8.63 4.60 -0.11
C SER A 137 -7.31 5.29 0.26
N LEU A 138 -6.66 4.86 1.35
CA LEU A 138 -5.34 5.34 1.77
C LEU A 138 -4.27 5.04 0.72
N ALA A 139 -4.26 3.83 0.17
CA ALA A 139 -3.32 3.39 -0.85
C ALA A 139 -3.42 4.24 -2.13
N SER A 140 -4.63 4.55 -2.58
CA SER A 140 -4.85 5.43 -3.73
C SER A 140 -4.32 6.84 -3.46
N LEU A 141 -4.60 7.42 -2.28
CA LEU A 141 -4.05 8.72 -1.89
C LEU A 141 -2.52 8.70 -1.83
N ALA A 142 -1.94 7.67 -1.22
CA ALA A 142 -0.49 7.52 -1.13
C ALA A 142 0.14 7.39 -2.53
N GLY A 143 -0.47 6.61 -3.41
CA GLY A 143 -0.04 6.43 -4.81
C GLY A 143 0.02 7.72 -5.61
N ILE A 144 -0.75 8.74 -5.22
CA ILE A 144 -0.71 10.07 -5.85
C ILE A 144 0.24 11.01 -5.10
N LEU A 145 0.05 11.13 -3.79
CA LEU A 145 0.73 12.15 -3.00
C LEU A 145 2.24 11.91 -2.91
N ILE A 146 2.66 10.65 -2.81
CA ILE A 146 4.08 10.31 -2.72
C ILE A 146 4.85 10.77 -3.95
N PRO A 147 4.50 10.39 -5.21
CA PRO A 147 5.25 10.82 -6.39
C PRO A 147 5.16 12.33 -6.63
N LEU A 148 4.03 12.97 -6.33
CA LEU A 148 3.91 14.42 -6.44
C LEU A 148 4.84 15.14 -5.46
N THR A 149 4.91 14.66 -4.23
CA THR A 149 5.78 15.22 -3.18
C THR A 149 7.25 15.04 -3.55
N LEU A 150 7.66 13.84 -3.98
CA LEU A 150 9.02 13.57 -4.42
C LEU A 150 9.43 14.42 -5.62
N ASN A 151 8.54 14.59 -6.60
CA ASN A 151 8.78 15.47 -7.75
C ASN A 151 8.97 16.92 -7.32
N ARG A 152 8.23 17.40 -6.32
CA ARG A 152 8.40 18.75 -5.77
C ARG A 152 9.76 18.94 -5.10
N PHE A 153 10.29 17.89 -4.47
CA PHE A 153 11.64 17.89 -3.87
C PHE A 153 12.74 17.58 -4.88
N LYS A 154 12.44 17.50 -6.19
CA LYS A 154 13.37 17.15 -7.27
C LYS A 154 14.04 15.77 -7.08
N VAL A 155 13.39 14.88 -6.37
CA VAL A 155 13.76 13.46 -6.26
C VAL A 155 13.02 12.69 -7.34
N ASP A 156 13.71 11.77 -8.01
CA ASP A 156 13.08 10.97 -9.07
C ASP A 156 11.94 10.09 -8.51
N PRO A 157 10.68 10.40 -8.86
CA PRO A 157 9.55 9.65 -8.32
C PRO A 157 9.46 8.23 -8.87
N ALA A 158 9.99 7.95 -10.05
CA ALA A 158 9.94 6.62 -10.65
C ALA A 158 10.75 5.59 -9.87
N ILE A 159 11.81 6.03 -9.21
CA ILE A 159 12.72 5.15 -8.47
C ILE A 159 12.28 5.02 -7.00
N SER A 160 11.95 6.16 -6.38
CA SER A 160 11.81 6.24 -4.91
C SER A 160 10.40 5.95 -4.40
N SER A 161 9.35 6.22 -5.21
CA SER A 161 7.96 6.16 -4.74
C SER A 161 7.50 4.78 -4.28
N GLY A 162 7.97 3.71 -4.93
CA GLY A 162 7.49 2.35 -4.64
C GLY A 162 7.79 1.90 -3.21
N VAL A 163 8.97 2.21 -2.68
CA VAL A 163 9.35 1.83 -1.31
C VAL A 163 8.53 2.59 -0.27
N PHE A 164 8.38 3.90 -0.46
CA PHE A 164 7.55 4.72 0.44
C PHE A 164 6.08 4.31 0.40
N LEU A 165 5.59 3.94 -0.79
CA LEU A 165 4.23 3.45 -0.96
C LEU A 165 4.01 2.15 -0.19
N ILE A 166 4.87 1.15 -0.35
CA ILE A 166 4.77 -0.14 0.34
C ILE A 166 4.85 0.09 1.85
N ALA A 167 5.81 0.89 2.32
CA ALA A 167 5.92 1.22 3.74
C ALA A 167 4.63 1.80 4.31
N MET A 168 4.00 2.72 3.58
CA MET A 168 2.79 3.40 4.02
C MET A 168 1.55 2.49 3.94
N THR A 169 1.41 1.69 2.89
CA THR A 169 0.27 0.79 2.73
C THR A 169 0.32 -0.40 3.68
N ASP A 170 1.49 -0.96 3.93
CA ASP A 170 1.64 -2.09 4.86
C ASP A 170 1.47 -1.64 6.31
N SER A 171 2.22 -0.61 6.74
CA SER A 171 2.10 -0.08 8.10
C SER A 171 0.70 0.47 8.37
N GLY A 172 0.15 1.26 7.45
CA GLY A 172 -1.19 1.83 7.55
C GLY A 172 -2.28 0.76 7.50
N GLY A 173 -2.15 -0.22 6.61
CA GLY A 173 -3.09 -1.34 6.50
C GLY A 173 -3.14 -2.18 7.76
N TYR A 174 -2.00 -2.55 8.34
CA TYR A 174 -1.93 -3.27 9.61
C TYR A 174 -2.47 -2.44 10.76
N PHE A 175 -2.10 -1.16 10.84
CA PHE A 175 -2.60 -0.27 11.89
C PHE A 175 -4.12 -0.12 11.85
N ILE A 176 -4.69 0.10 10.66
CA ILE A 176 -6.14 0.22 10.49
C ILE A 176 -6.84 -1.10 10.85
N PHE A 177 -6.36 -2.21 10.31
CA PHE A 177 -6.99 -3.51 10.50
C PHE A 177 -6.93 -3.96 11.96
N LEU A 178 -5.75 -3.93 12.58
CA LEU A 178 -5.56 -4.36 13.97
C LEU A 178 -6.15 -3.34 14.95
N GLY A 179 -6.09 -2.04 14.63
CA GLY A 179 -6.72 -1.00 15.42
C GLY A 179 -8.24 -1.13 15.46
N LEU A 180 -8.88 -1.43 14.31
CA LEU A 180 -10.32 -1.74 14.26
C LEU A 180 -10.64 -3.04 15.03
N ALA A 181 -9.80 -4.06 14.89
CA ALA A 181 -9.97 -5.29 15.65
C ALA A 181 -9.94 -5.03 17.15
N ARG A 182 -9.01 -4.20 17.61
CA ARG A 182 -8.92 -3.78 19.02
C ARG A 182 -10.17 -3.04 19.50
N LEU A 183 -10.69 -2.13 18.71
CA LEU A 183 -11.83 -1.30 19.07
C LEU A 183 -13.16 -2.05 19.08
N ILE A 184 -13.30 -3.10 18.24
CA ILE A 184 -14.58 -3.81 18.07
C ILE A 184 -14.63 -5.08 18.92
N LEU A 185 -13.49 -5.72 19.17
CA LEU A 185 -13.44 -7.01 19.87
C LEU A 185 -13.10 -6.89 21.36
N PHE A 186 -12.53 -5.73 21.77
CA PHE A 186 -12.10 -5.42 23.13
C PHE A 186 -12.63 -4.05 23.59
#